data_79b4a97da8f97f471011d6455008a652
#
_entry.id   79b4a97da8f97f471011d6455008a652
#
_cell.length_a   1.000
_cell.length_b   1.000
_cell.length_c   1.000
_cell.angle_alpha   90.00
_cell.angle_beta   90.00
_cell.angle_gamma   90.00
#
_symmetry.space_group_name_H-M   'P 1'
#
loop_
_entity.id
_entity.type
_entity.pdbx_description
1 polymer ?
#
loop_
_entity_poly.entity_id
_entity_poly.type
_entity_poly.pdbx_seq_one_letter_code
_entity_poly.pdbx_strand_id
1 'polypeptide(L)'
;MKRIAIIVAMQSEFELVSHILENAVESEIEGAKCMMGLLYGKEIILLKSGIGKVNAAMQVTSLIAKMQPNYIINSGVAGGIGEGMHQGDIVVGTEACYHDVWCGEGAWGQVQGFPLKFPADAHLLDAMKEVNRQQSIDNSQLVFGLICTGDQFISDLATLQGIKRNFPDGKAVDMESAAIAQVCYAKQVPFMSLRIVSDTPGMEPDNTTQYLDFFAEAPKKTFAVLRQLIDRI
;
A
#
# COMPACT_ATOMS: atom_id res chain seq x y z
N MET A 1 -9.08 22.43 6.33
CA MET A 1 -8.01 21.52 6.76
C MET A 1 -8.00 20.36 5.80
N LYS A 2 -6.83 19.86 5.36
CA LYS A 2 -6.78 18.66 4.50
C LYS A 2 -7.13 17.41 5.31
N ARG A 3 -7.89 16.51 4.72
CA ARG A 3 -8.29 15.22 5.29
C ARG A 3 -7.60 14.11 4.51
N ILE A 4 -6.81 13.30 5.19
CA ILE A 4 -6.03 12.22 4.60
C ILE A 4 -6.49 10.89 5.21
N ALA A 5 -6.88 9.94 4.38
CA ALA A 5 -7.17 8.59 4.82
C ALA A 5 -5.92 7.70 4.66
N ILE A 6 -5.55 7.01 5.72
CA ILE A 6 -4.51 5.98 5.73
C ILE A 6 -5.22 4.64 5.87
N ILE A 7 -5.03 3.77 4.89
CA ILE A 7 -5.63 2.44 4.85
C ILE A 7 -4.55 1.42 5.19
N VAL A 8 -4.84 0.56 6.13
CA VAL A 8 -3.99 -0.59 6.51
C VAL A 8 -4.83 -1.86 6.55
N ALA A 9 -4.24 -3.00 6.27
CA ALA A 9 -4.97 -4.27 6.21
C ALA A 9 -5.08 -4.95 7.58
N MET A 10 -4.04 -4.88 8.40
CA MET A 10 -3.88 -5.70 9.60
C MET A 10 -3.95 -4.90 10.90
N GLN A 11 -4.23 -5.60 12.00
CA GLN A 11 -4.28 -5.00 13.33
C GLN A 11 -2.91 -4.47 13.79
N SER A 12 -1.83 -5.20 13.50
CA SER A 12 -0.46 -4.79 13.80
C SER A 12 -0.08 -3.47 13.10
N GLU A 13 -0.43 -3.33 11.83
CA GLU A 13 -0.22 -2.09 11.06
C GLU A 13 -1.06 -0.94 11.64
N PHE A 14 -2.32 -1.22 11.99
CA PHE A 14 -3.22 -0.23 12.58
C PHE A 14 -2.66 0.33 13.89
N GLU A 15 -2.21 -0.53 14.78
CA GLU A 15 -1.62 -0.14 16.07
C GLU A 15 -0.38 0.75 15.88
N LEU A 16 0.48 0.36 14.93
CA LEU A 16 1.70 1.11 14.65
C LEU A 16 1.43 2.51 14.10
N VAL A 17 0.49 2.65 13.15
CA VAL A 17 0.12 3.97 12.62
C VAL A 17 -0.63 4.79 13.68
N SER A 18 -1.43 4.16 14.52
CA SER A 18 -2.19 4.87 15.55
C SER A 18 -1.30 5.65 16.52
N HIS A 19 -0.10 5.14 16.82
CA HIS A 19 0.86 5.78 17.72
C HIS A 19 1.45 7.10 17.20
N ILE A 20 1.34 7.40 15.92
CA ILE A 20 1.85 8.67 15.38
C ILE A 20 0.76 9.76 15.32
N LEU A 21 -0.48 9.45 15.67
CA LEU A 21 -1.60 10.39 15.63
C LEU A 21 -1.73 11.17 16.96
N GLU A 22 -1.91 12.46 16.85
CA GLU A 22 -2.21 13.35 17.96
C GLU A 22 -3.72 13.42 18.18
N ASN A 23 -4.15 13.49 19.44
CA ASN A 23 -5.57 13.57 19.83
C ASN A 23 -6.43 12.48 19.18
N ALA A 24 -5.90 11.28 19.12
CA ALA A 24 -6.53 10.15 18.45
C ALA A 24 -7.78 9.67 19.19
N VAL A 25 -8.87 9.47 18.45
CA VAL A 25 -10.14 8.95 18.96
C VAL A 25 -10.55 7.75 18.11
N GLU A 26 -10.84 6.63 18.78
CA GLU A 26 -11.39 5.44 18.11
C GLU A 26 -12.80 5.72 17.59
N SER A 27 -13.12 5.19 16.44
CA SER A 27 -14.39 5.31 15.75
C SER A 27 -14.63 4.10 14.87
N GLU A 28 -15.74 4.07 14.15
CA GLU A 28 -16.12 2.99 13.25
C GLU A 28 -16.77 3.52 11.97
N ILE A 29 -16.44 2.90 10.85
CA ILE A 29 -17.07 3.16 9.57
C ILE A 29 -17.61 1.83 9.03
N GLU A 30 -18.94 1.67 8.98
CA GLU A 30 -19.63 0.45 8.50
C GLU A 30 -19.04 -0.85 9.09
N GLY A 31 -18.85 -0.89 10.41
CA GLY A 31 -18.30 -2.05 11.11
C GLY A 31 -16.77 -2.18 11.04
N ALA A 32 -16.09 -1.32 10.30
CA ALA A 32 -14.63 -1.31 10.26
C ALA A 32 -14.05 -0.40 11.32
N LYS A 33 -13.07 -0.92 12.07
CA LYS A 33 -12.33 -0.14 13.06
C LYS A 33 -11.59 1.00 12.37
N CYS A 34 -11.81 2.23 12.83
CA CYS A 34 -11.05 3.39 12.41
C CYS A 34 -10.60 4.24 13.60
N MET A 35 -9.67 5.14 13.35
CA MET A 35 -9.20 6.12 14.31
C MET A 35 -9.10 7.47 13.60
N MET A 36 -9.58 8.51 14.25
CA MET A 36 -9.46 9.88 13.78
C MET A 36 -8.49 10.64 14.68
N GLY A 37 -7.59 11.40 14.08
CA GLY A 37 -6.60 12.17 14.83
C GLY A 37 -5.98 13.26 13.97
N LEU A 38 -4.94 13.89 14.48
CA LEU A 38 -4.19 14.92 13.79
C LEU A 38 -2.75 14.48 13.54
N LEU A 39 -2.18 14.92 12.43
CA LEU A 39 -0.75 14.84 12.18
C LEU A 39 -0.31 16.04 11.33
N TYR A 40 0.63 16.82 11.81
CA TYR A 40 1.09 18.07 11.19
C TYR A 40 -0.06 19.03 10.82
N GLY A 41 -1.06 19.15 11.71
CA GLY A 41 -2.22 20.00 11.52
C GLY A 41 -3.21 19.52 10.44
N LYS A 42 -3.08 18.29 9.95
CA LYS A 42 -3.99 17.65 9.00
C LYS A 42 -4.89 16.64 9.72
N GLU A 43 -6.12 16.50 9.28
CA GLU A 43 -7.06 15.49 9.78
C GLU A 43 -6.70 14.13 9.17
N ILE A 44 -6.40 13.15 10.02
CA ILE A 44 -6.08 11.79 9.60
C ILE A 44 -7.21 10.85 9.97
N ILE A 45 -7.63 10.04 9.00
CA ILE A 45 -8.52 8.92 9.21
C ILE A 45 -7.72 7.65 8.97
N LEU A 46 -7.36 6.94 10.02
CA LEU A 46 -6.74 5.63 9.93
C LEU A 46 -7.84 4.58 9.90
N LEU A 47 -7.91 3.78 8.84
CA LEU A 47 -8.91 2.73 8.66
C LEU A 47 -8.24 1.36 8.52
N LYS A 48 -8.71 0.38 9.29
CA LYS A 48 -8.35 -1.03 9.10
C LYS A 48 -9.33 -1.67 8.12
N SER A 49 -8.87 -1.97 6.91
CA SER A 49 -9.73 -2.57 5.87
C SER A 49 -9.97 -4.07 6.05
N GLY A 50 -9.04 -4.81 6.65
CA GLY A 50 -8.92 -6.25 6.51
C GLY A 50 -8.12 -6.63 5.27
N ILE A 51 -7.64 -7.88 5.24
CA ILE A 51 -6.80 -8.42 4.17
C ILE A 51 -7.65 -8.76 2.94
N GLY A 52 -7.10 -8.52 1.76
CA GLY A 52 -7.65 -8.94 0.47
C GLY A 52 -8.51 -7.90 -0.24
N LYS A 53 -8.69 -8.13 -1.53
CA LYS A 53 -9.28 -7.17 -2.48
C LYS A 53 -10.69 -6.74 -2.11
N VAL A 54 -11.54 -7.68 -1.71
CA VAL A 54 -12.96 -7.40 -1.38
C VAL A 54 -13.05 -6.54 -0.14
N ASN A 55 -12.34 -6.90 0.94
CA ASN A 55 -12.33 -6.13 2.18
C ASN A 55 -11.84 -4.70 1.92
N ALA A 56 -10.73 -4.56 1.22
CA ALA A 56 -10.15 -3.27 0.88
C ALA A 56 -11.11 -2.39 0.07
N ALA A 57 -11.73 -2.94 -0.97
CA ALA A 57 -12.67 -2.21 -1.83
C ALA A 57 -13.92 -1.77 -1.07
N MET A 58 -14.53 -2.66 -0.25
CA MET A 58 -15.73 -2.36 0.55
C MET A 58 -15.47 -1.20 1.52
N GLN A 59 -14.39 -1.32 2.31
CA GLN A 59 -14.10 -0.35 3.35
C GLN A 59 -13.70 1.02 2.78
N VAL A 60 -12.92 1.05 1.72
CA VAL A 60 -12.55 2.32 1.06
C VAL A 60 -13.75 2.98 0.39
N THR A 61 -14.66 2.20 -0.19
CA THR A 61 -15.91 2.76 -0.76
C THR A 61 -16.75 3.44 0.31
N SER A 62 -16.94 2.80 1.45
CA SER A 62 -17.68 3.34 2.60
C SER A 62 -17.00 4.58 3.18
N LEU A 63 -15.67 4.54 3.32
CA LEU A 63 -14.88 5.67 3.81
C LEU A 63 -15.02 6.89 2.88
N ILE A 64 -14.87 6.70 1.57
CA ILE A 64 -15.03 7.81 0.59
C ILE A 64 -16.42 8.42 0.69
N ALA A 65 -17.46 7.59 0.74
CA ALA A 65 -18.85 8.07 0.79
C ALA A 65 -19.15 8.89 2.06
N LYS A 66 -18.61 8.49 3.21
CA LYS A 66 -18.87 9.13 4.50
C LYS A 66 -17.94 10.28 4.83
N MET A 67 -16.66 10.15 4.48
CA MET A 67 -15.62 11.03 5.01
C MET A 67 -15.03 11.97 3.96
N GLN A 68 -15.19 11.68 2.67
CA GLN A 68 -14.72 12.51 1.54
C GLN A 68 -13.26 12.97 1.70
N PRO A 69 -12.29 12.05 1.83
CA PRO A 69 -10.88 12.41 2.02
C PRO A 69 -10.32 13.11 0.78
N ASN A 70 -9.36 14.03 0.99
CA ASN A 70 -8.62 14.66 -0.09
C ASN A 70 -7.60 13.72 -0.71
N TYR A 71 -7.04 12.80 0.09
CA TYR A 71 -6.05 11.80 -0.31
C TYR A 71 -6.31 10.47 0.38
N ILE A 72 -6.01 9.39 -0.33
CA ILE A 72 -5.98 8.04 0.24
C ILE A 72 -4.56 7.48 0.07
N ILE A 73 -3.96 7.07 1.17
CA ILE A 73 -2.66 6.41 1.21
C ILE A 73 -2.87 4.99 1.73
N ASN A 74 -2.59 3.99 0.92
CA ASN A 74 -2.54 2.61 1.39
C ASN A 74 -1.14 2.33 1.93
N SER A 75 -1.04 2.00 3.22
CA SER A 75 0.23 1.72 3.88
C SER A 75 0.24 0.31 4.45
N GLY A 76 1.35 -0.39 4.33
CA GLY A 76 1.47 -1.76 4.84
C GLY A 76 2.70 -2.47 4.31
N VAL A 77 2.71 -3.79 4.46
CA VAL A 77 3.79 -4.65 3.99
C VAL A 77 3.51 -5.25 2.60
N ALA A 78 4.55 -5.76 1.95
CA ALA A 78 4.47 -6.44 0.66
C ALA A 78 5.66 -7.38 0.46
N GLY A 79 5.48 -8.41 -0.37
CA GLY A 79 6.60 -9.22 -0.86
C GLY A 79 7.39 -8.47 -1.92
N GLY A 80 8.71 -8.37 -1.77
CA GLY A 80 9.60 -7.76 -2.75
C GLY A 80 9.88 -8.70 -3.91
N ILE A 81 9.54 -8.30 -5.14
CA ILE A 81 9.72 -9.14 -6.34
C ILE A 81 10.64 -8.51 -7.40
N GLY A 82 10.97 -7.23 -7.28
CA GLY A 82 11.89 -6.56 -8.18
C GLY A 82 13.32 -7.09 -8.01
N GLU A 83 14.14 -6.94 -9.06
CA GLU A 83 15.56 -7.25 -8.97
C GLU A 83 16.24 -6.35 -7.93
N GLY A 84 17.06 -6.94 -7.05
CA GLY A 84 17.79 -6.22 -6.01
C GLY A 84 16.92 -5.71 -4.85
N MET A 85 15.67 -6.15 -4.72
CA MET A 85 14.82 -5.82 -3.58
C MET A 85 15.24 -6.63 -2.34
N HIS A 86 15.27 -5.95 -1.20
CA HIS A 86 15.62 -6.54 0.09
C HIS A 86 14.55 -6.22 1.14
N GLN A 87 14.49 -7.07 2.16
CA GLN A 87 13.65 -6.82 3.33
C GLN A 87 14.00 -5.45 3.95
N GLY A 88 12.97 -4.65 4.22
CA GLY A 88 13.12 -3.29 4.73
C GLY A 88 13.15 -2.19 3.66
N ASP A 89 13.27 -2.53 2.37
CA ASP A 89 13.12 -1.55 1.29
C ASP A 89 11.67 -1.04 1.25
N ILE A 90 11.50 0.20 0.80
CA ILE A 90 10.18 0.84 0.71
C ILE A 90 9.80 1.03 -0.75
N VAL A 91 8.70 0.43 -1.16
CA VAL A 91 8.14 0.58 -2.51
C VAL A 91 7.10 1.69 -2.51
N VAL A 92 7.36 2.74 -3.28
CA VAL A 92 6.41 3.79 -3.62
C VAL A 92 5.69 3.36 -4.89
N GLY A 93 4.42 2.97 -4.78
CA GLY A 93 3.63 2.54 -5.92
C GLY A 93 3.38 3.69 -6.89
N THR A 94 4.05 3.67 -8.03
CA THR A 94 3.76 4.60 -9.14
C THR A 94 2.49 4.21 -9.86
N GLU A 95 2.21 2.92 -9.86
CA GLU A 95 1.03 2.28 -10.43
C GLU A 95 0.69 1.03 -9.61
N ALA A 96 -0.57 0.60 -9.66
CA ALA A 96 -1.01 -0.68 -9.14
C ALA A 96 -1.76 -1.46 -10.21
N CYS A 97 -1.60 -2.80 -10.25
CA CYS A 97 -2.33 -3.68 -11.16
C CYS A 97 -2.74 -4.97 -10.45
N TYR A 98 -3.66 -5.72 -11.04
CA TYR A 98 -3.96 -7.07 -10.57
C TYR A 98 -3.05 -8.08 -11.25
N HIS A 99 -2.51 -9.03 -10.50
CA HIS A 99 -1.76 -10.15 -11.07
C HIS A 99 -2.60 -11.41 -11.24
N ASP A 100 -3.81 -11.47 -10.68
CA ASP A 100 -4.69 -12.64 -10.61
C ASP A 100 -6.03 -12.47 -11.35
N VAL A 101 -6.19 -11.39 -12.13
CA VAL A 101 -7.42 -11.13 -12.90
C VAL A 101 -7.27 -11.55 -14.34
N TRP A 102 -8.28 -12.25 -14.85
CA TRP A 102 -8.43 -12.59 -16.26
C TRP A 102 -9.91 -12.55 -16.69
N CYS A 103 -10.25 -11.67 -17.62
CA CYS A 103 -11.62 -11.47 -18.09
C CYS A 103 -11.92 -12.21 -19.42
N GLY A 104 -11.04 -13.12 -19.87
CA GLY A 104 -11.22 -13.88 -21.11
C GLY A 104 -10.72 -13.16 -22.37
N GLU A 105 -10.55 -11.85 -22.31
CA GLU A 105 -10.02 -11.00 -23.38
C GLU A 105 -9.21 -9.83 -22.78
N GLY A 106 -8.46 -9.14 -23.61
CA GLY A 106 -7.60 -8.02 -23.19
C GLY A 106 -6.26 -8.47 -22.62
N ALA A 107 -5.65 -7.65 -21.77
CA ALA A 107 -4.40 -7.96 -21.11
C ALA A 107 -4.63 -8.72 -19.80
N TRP A 108 -3.71 -9.61 -19.44
CA TRP A 108 -3.70 -10.25 -18.12
C TRP A 108 -3.60 -9.18 -17.02
N GLY A 109 -4.44 -9.27 -16.01
CA GLY A 109 -4.53 -8.27 -14.92
C GLY A 109 -5.55 -7.15 -15.19
N GLN A 110 -6.08 -7.04 -16.39
CA GLN A 110 -7.03 -5.99 -16.74
C GLN A 110 -8.48 -6.37 -16.38
N VAL A 111 -9.12 -5.54 -15.57
CA VAL A 111 -10.57 -5.58 -15.36
C VAL A 111 -11.26 -4.91 -16.54
N GLN A 112 -12.26 -5.56 -17.12
CA GLN A 112 -13.00 -5.02 -18.26
C GLN A 112 -13.59 -3.62 -17.94
N GLY A 113 -13.37 -2.67 -18.85
CA GLY A 113 -13.80 -1.28 -18.66
C GLY A 113 -12.88 -0.40 -17.81
N PHE A 114 -11.77 -0.96 -17.34
CA PHE A 114 -10.75 -0.23 -16.57
C PHE A 114 -9.36 -0.30 -17.24
N PRO A 115 -8.44 0.62 -16.90
CA PRO A 115 -7.06 0.52 -17.35
C PRO A 115 -6.38 -0.73 -16.76
N LEU A 116 -5.34 -1.23 -17.43
CA LEU A 116 -4.52 -2.34 -16.91
C LEU A 116 -3.80 -1.96 -15.62
N LYS A 117 -3.31 -0.74 -15.55
CA LYS A 117 -2.59 -0.18 -14.40
C LYS A 117 -3.30 1.07 -13.90
N PHE A 118 -3.49 1.18 -12.61
CA PHE A 118 -4.07 2.36 -11.95
C PHE A 118 -2.93 3.27 -11.48
N PRO A 119 -2.79 4.48 -12.05
CA PRO A 119 -1.69 5.38 -11.68
C PRO A 119 -1.91 5.96 -10.28
N ALA A 120 -0.82 6.17 -9.57
CA ALA A 120 -0.82 6.98 -8.36
C ALA A 120 -0.98 8.48 -8.69
N ASP A 121 -1.44 9.24 -7.73
CA ASP A 121 -1.58 10.69 -7.86
C ASP A 121 -0.23 11.37 -8.03
N ALA A 122 -0.13 12.27 -9.00
CA ALA A 122 1.11 12.95 -9.37
C ALA A 122 1.65 13.83 -8.23
N HIS A 123 0.78 14.50 -7.47
CA HIS A 123 1.19 15.36 -6.36
C HIS A 123 1.77 14.53 -5.21
N LEU A 124 1.16 13.38 -4.90
CA LEU A 124 1.68 12.44 -3.91
C LEU A 124 3.05 11.86 -4.33
N LEU A 125 3.20 11.52 -5.63
CA LEU A 125 4.47 11.05 -6.17
C LEU A 125 5.57 12.11 -6.10
N ASP A 126 5.25 13.36 -6.42
CA ASP A 126 6.24 14.45 -6.37
C ASP A 126 6.66 14.76 -4.92
N ALA A 127 5.73 14.69 -3.97
CA ALA A 127 6.05 14.78 -2.55
C ALA A 127 7.00 13.65 -2.10
N MET A 128 6.76 12.40 -2.57
CA MET A 128 7.65 11.27 -2.28
C MET A 128 9.03 11.39 -2.93
N LYS A 129 9.13 11.93 -4.14
CA LYS A 129 10.42 12.22 -4.77
C LYS A 129 11.23 13.23 -3.96
N GLU A 130 10.56 14.22 -3.38
CA GLU A 130 11.19 15.20 -2.51
C GLU A 130 11.65 14.58 -1.18
N VAL A 131 10.84 13.70 -0.58
CA VAL A 131 11.27 12.87 0.56
C VAL A 131 12.55 12.11 0.22
N ASN A 132 12.58 11.44 -0.93
CA ASN A 132 13.74 10.65 -1.37
C ASN A 132 15.02 11.49 -1.54
N ARG A 133 14.90 12.73 -2.04
CA ARG A 133 16.07 13.62 -2.20
C ARG A 133 16.68 14.09 -0.88
N GLN A 134 15.87 14.17 0.17
CA GLN A 134 16.29 14.72 1.47
C GLN A 134 16.77 13.66 2.45
N GLN A 135 16.59 12.37 2.15
CA GLN A 135 16.97 11.28 3.03
C GLN A 135 18.27 10.61 2.65
N SER A 136 19.17 10.53 3.66
CA SER A 136 20.09 9.39 3.82
C SER A 136 19.32 8.32 4.59
N ILE A 137 18.64 7.41 3.92
CA ILE A 137 17.93 6.32 4.58
C ILE A 137 18.98 5.26 4.96
N ASP A 138 19.09 4.93 6.23
CA ASP A 138 19.95 3.86 6.73
C ASP A 138 19.71 2.56 5.95
N ASN A 139 20.58 2.22 5.00
CA ASN A 139 20.63 0.99 4.20
C ASN A 139 19.34 0.51 3.51
N SER A 140 18.19 1.19 3.67
CA SER A 140 16.95 0.86 2.97
C SER A 140 16.76 1.78 1.77
N GLN A 141 16.29 1.25 0.64
CA GLN A 141 16.05 2.04 -0.56
C GLN A 141 14.59 2.47 -0.66
N LEU A 142 14.34 3.69 -1.16
CA LEU A 142 13.04 4.06 -1.70
C LEU A 142 13.00 3.69 -3.18
N VAL A 143 12.18 2.71 -3.52
CA VAL A 143 12.04 2.19 -4.89
C VAL A 143 10.68 2.61 -5.45
N PHE A 144 10.69 3.33 -6.56
CA PHE A 144 9.47 3.73 -7.26
C PHE A 144 9.13 2.68 -8.31
N GLY A 145 7.88 2.17 -8.34
CA GLY A 145 7.50 1.19 -9.32
C GLY A 145 6.13 0.57 -9.15
N LEU A 146 5.86 -0.45 -9.97
CA LEU A 146 4.58 -1.14 -10.03
C LEU A 146 4.38 -2.07 -8.83
N ILE A 147 3.19 -2.01 -8.22
CA ILE A 147 2.71 -2.96 -7.22
C ILE A 147 1.69 -3.89 -7.87
N CYS A 148 1.90 -5.21 -7.74
CA CYS A 148 1.05 -6.25 -8.31
C CYS A 148 0.19 -6.87 -7.21
N THR A 149 -1.12 -6.73 -7.28
CA THR A 149 -2.09 -7.16 -6.26
C THR A 149 -2.83 -8.44 -6.66
N GLY A 150 -3.04 -9.34 -5.70
CA GLY A 150 -3.90 -10.50 -5.86
C GLY A 150 -4.26 -11.13 -4.52
N ASP A 151 -5.35 -11.93 -4.45
CA ASP A 151 -5.79 -12.55 -3.20
C ASP A 151 -4.95 -13.80 -2.85
N GLN A 152 -3.63 -13.65 -2.84
CA GLN A 152 -2.67 -14.72 -2.52
C GLN A 152 -1.45 -14.18 -1.78
N PHE A 153 -1.02 -14.89 -0.73
CA PHE A 153 0.33 -14.76 -0.19
C PHE A 153 1.28 -15.55 -1.10
N ILE A 154 2.18 -14.85 -1.79
CA ILE A 154 3.06 -15.47 -2.79
C ILE A 154 4.24 -16.13 -2.07
N SER A 155 4.23 -17.46 -2.01
CA SER A 155 5.27 -18.26 -1.35
C SER A 155 5.95 -19.27 -2.30
N ASP A 156 5.42 -19.50 -3.48
CA ASP A 156 5.97 -20.46 -4.43
C ASP A 156 6.58 -19.79 -5.67
N LEU A 157 7.67 -20.39 -6.16
CA LEU A 157 8.42 -19.86 -7.30
C LEU A 157 7.62 -19.89 -8.62
N ALA A 158 6.70 -20.83 -8.81
CA ALA A 158 5.96 -20.94 -10.06
C ALA A 158 4.99 -19.76 -10.22
N THR A 159 4.25 -19.44 -9.16
CA THR A 159 3.37 -18.26 -9.10
C THR A 159 4.18 -16.98 -9.26
N LEU A 160 5.30 -16.84 -8.54
CA LEU A 160 6.20 -15.69 -8.69
C LEU A 160 6.69 -15.50 -10.12
N GLN A 161 7.13 -16.57 -10.78
CA GLN A 161 7.59 -16.53 -12.17
C GLN A 161 6.46 -16.17 -13.13
N GLY A 162 5.23 -16.61 -12.86
CA GLY A 162 4.04 -16.22 -13.60
C GLY A 162 3.78 -14.71 -13.51
N ILE A 163 3.85 -14.15 -12.30
CA ILE A 163 3.69 -12.72 -12.07
C ILE A 163 4.80 -11.94 -12.81
N LYS A 164 6.06 -12.30 -12.63
CA LYS A 164 7.20 -11.64 -13.30
C LYS A 164 7.14 -11.69 -14.83
N ARG A 165 6.58 -12.76 -15.39
CA ARG A 165 6.39 -12.89 -16.84
C ARG A 165 5.35 -11.90 -17.36
N ASN A 166 4.25 -11.73 -16.64
CA ASN A 166 3.17 -10.82 -17.02
C ASN A 166 3.48 -9.36 -16.66
N PHE A 167 4.24 -9.14 -15.59
CA PHE A 167 4.59 -7.82 -15.05
C PHE A 167 6.09 -7.74 -14.73
N PRO A 168 6.96 -7.69 -15.76
CA PRO A 168 8.42 -7.70 -15.57
C PRO A 168 8.95 -6.45 -14.85
N ASP A 169 8.20 -5.36 -14.83
CA ASP A 169 8.47 -4.11 -14.13
C ASP A 169 7.96 -4.08 -12.67
N GLY A 170 7.27 -5.16 -12.23
CA GLY A 170 6.77 -5.31 -10.86
C GLY A 170 7.87 -5.22 -9.81
N LYS A 171 7.63 -4.43 -8.76
CA LYS A 171 8.55 -4.24 -7.63
C LYS A 171 8.09 -4.96 -6.38
N ALA A 172 6.78 -5.01 -6.16
CA ALA A 172 6.20 -5.66 -4.99
C ALA A 172 4.90 -6.39 -5.33
N VAL A 173 4.55 -7.36 -4.50
CA VAL A 173 3.24 -8.05 -4.49
C VAL A 173 2.53 -7.81 -3.17
N ASP A 174 1.24 -7.55 -3.24
CA ASP A 174 0.37 -7.36 -2.07
C ASP A 174 -1.05 -7.88 -2.33
N MET A 175 -1.97 -7.62 -1.40
CA MET A 175 -3.33 -8.13 -1.51
C MET A 175 -4.41 -7.03 -1.59
N GLU A 176 -4.08 -5.74 -1.58
CA GLU A 176 -5.05 -4.64 -1.46
C GLU A 176 -4.85 -3.50 -2.46
N SER A 177 -3.63 -3.15 -2.82
CA SER A 177 -3.30 -1.88 -3.50
C SER A 177 -4.12 -1.63 -4.76
N ALA A 178 -4.23 -2.62 -5.66
CA ALA A 178 -4.99 -2.43 -6.90
C ALA A 178 -6.50 -2.30 -6.66
N ALA A 179 -7.04 -2.98 -5.64
CA ALA A 179 -8.46 -2.88 -5.31
C ALA A 179 -8.80 -1.47 -4.77
N ILE A 180 -7.95 -0.93 -3.90
CA ILE A 180 -8.08 0.46 -3.42
C ILE A 180 -7.89 1.44 -4.57
N ALA A 181 -6.86 1.24 -5.39
CA ALA A 181 -6.57 2.08 -6.56
C ALA A 181 -7.74 2.11 -7.54
N GLN A 182 -8.37 0.96 -7.83
CA GLN A 182 -9.55 0.88 -8.70
C GLN A 182 -10.74 1.67 -8.13
N VAL A 183 -11.02 1.54 -6.83
CA VAL A 183 -12.07 2.33 -6.17
C VAL A 183 -11.76 3.82 -6.26
N CYS A 184 -10.52 4.21 -5.94
CA CYS A 184 -10.09 5.61 -6.00
C CYS A 184 -10.16 6.17 -7.43
N TYR A 185 -9.74 5.40 -8.43
CA TYR A 185 -9.86 5.74 -9.84
C TYR A 185 -11.33 5.98 -10.25
N ALA A 186 -12.21 5.06 -9.91
CA ALA A 186 -13.64 5.16 -10.21
C ALA A 186 -14.33 6.33 -9.49
N LYS A 187 -13.86 6.70 -8.29
CA LYS A 187 -14.38 7.79 -7.47
C LYS A 187 -13.61 9.10 -7.64
N GLN A 188 -12.58 9.13 -8.48
CA GLN A 188 -11.74 10.31 -8.72
C GLN A 188 -11.11 10.88 -7.43
N VAL A 189 -10.68 10.01 -6.53
CA VAL A 189 -9.97 10.37 -5.29
C VAL A 189 -8.48 10.13 -5.48
N PRO A 190 -7.62 11.11 -5.20
CA PRO A 190 -6.17 10.96 -5.27
C PRO A 190 -5.67 9.82 -4.37
N PHE A 191 -4.84 8.92 -4.94
CA PHE A 191 -4.38 7.69 -4.29
C PHE A 191 -2.89 7.45 -4.48
N MET A 192 -2.26 6.83 -3.50
CA MET A 192 -0.95 6.20 -3.61
C MET A 192 -0.83 5.03 -2.64
N SER A 193 -0.08 4.00 -3.05
CA SER A 193 0.34 2.91 -2.14
C SER A 193 1.81 3.08 -1.73
N LEU A 194 2.07 2.85 -0.45
CA LEU A 194 3.39 2.87 0.17
C LEU A 194 3.59 1.55 0.92
N ARG A 195 4.53 0.72 0.46
CA ARG A 195 4.74 -0.63 1.00
C ARG A 195 6.17 -0.81 1.48
N ILE A 196 6.34 -1.44 2.63
CA ILE A 196 7.65 -1.92 3.07
C ILE A 196 7.78 -3.41 2.73
N VAL A 197 8.93 -3.79 2.21
CA VAL A 197 9.22 -5.18 1.87
C VAL A 197 9.39 -5.99 3.16
N SER A 198 8.44 -6.87 3.43
CA SER A 198 8.48 -7.79 4.58
C SER A 198 9.26 -9.07 4.30
N ASP A 199 9.24 -9.48 3.05
CA ASP A 199 9.82 -10.74 2.58
C ASP A 199 10.14 -10.66 1.08
N THR A 200 10.95 -11.59 0.64
CA THR A 200 11.37 -11.69 -0.77
C THR A 200 11.02 -13.09 -1.28
N PRO A 201 9.87 -13.29 -1.91
CA PRO A 201 9.44 -14.61 -2.40
C PRO A 201 10.51 -15.30 -3.23
N GLY A 202 10.79 -16.58 -2.91
CA GLY A 202 11.78 -17.38 -3.62
C GLY A 202 13.22 -17.19 -3.20
N MET A 203 13.50 -16.42 -2.13
CA MET A 203 14.83 -16.26 -1.53
C MET A 203 14.92 -17.07 -0.21
N GLU A 204 16.16 -17.37 0.22
CA GLU A 204 16.42 -17.96 1.55
C GLU A 204 16.72 -16.85 2.59
N PRO A 205 16.28 -17.01 3.86
CA PRO A 205 15.35 -18.03 4.34
C PRO A 205 14.00 -17.93 3.65
N ASP A 206 13.13 -18.95 3.77
CA ASP A 206 11.81 -18.91 3.13
C ASP A 206 11.01 -17.67 3.53
N ASN A 207 10.19 -17.15 2.62
CA ASN A 207 9.54 -15.86 2.81
C ASN A 207 8.49 -15.85 3.94
N THR A 208 7.98 -17.01 4.37
CA THR A 208 7.09 -17.07 5.53
C THR A 208 7.85 -16.75 6.81
N THR A 209 9.06 -17.33 6.97
CA THR A 209 9.96 -17.02 8.09
C THR A 209 10.35 -15.53 8.05
N GLN A 210 10.78 -15.02 6.90
CA GLN A 210 11.11 -13.59 6.74
C GLN A 210 9.95 -12.69 7.16
N TYR A 211 8.72 -13.00 6.72
CA TYR A 211 7.52 -12.24 7.05
C TYR A 211 7.22 -12.22 8.55
N LEU A 212 7.33 -13.37 9.22
CA LEU A 212 7.09 -13.47 10.67
C LEU A 212 8.12 -12.70 11.49
N ASP A 213 9.40 -12.83 11.13
CA ASP A 213 10.51 -12.14 11.79
C ASP A 213 10.45 -10.61 11.58
N PHE A 214 9.99 -10.18 10.41
CA PHE A 214 9.86 -8.77 10.09
C PHE A 214 8.97 -8.01 11.06
N PHE A 215 7.83 -8.55 11.43
CA PHE A 215 6.90 -7.90 12.36
C PHE A 215 7.46 -7.74 13.78
N ALA A 216 8.51 -8.48 14.13
CA ALA A 216 9.19 -8.32 15.41
C ALA A 216 10.09 -7.06 15.44
N GLU A 217 10.61 -6.61 14.31
CA GLU A 217 11.66 -5.58 14.26
C GLU A 217 11.35 -4.31 13.43
N ALA A 218 10.51 -4.40 12.40
CA ALA A 218 10.49 -3.44 11.30
C ALA A 218 9.52 -2.23 11.32
N PRO A 219 8.60 -2.08 12.24
CA PRO A 219 7.52 -1.08 12.11
C PRO A 219 7.96 0.38 12.11
N LYS A 220 9.10 0.72 12.70
CA LYS A 220 9.49 2.12 12.94
C LYS A 220 9.89 2.89 11.67
N LYS A 221 10.50 2.23 10.68
CA LYS A 221 11.03 2.88 9.47
C LYS A 221 9.94 3.31 8.49
N THR A 222 8.92 2.47 8.28
CA THR A 222 7.79 2.76 7.36
C THR A 222 7.06 4.01 7.78
N PHE A 223 6.88 4.20 9.08
CA PHE A 223 6.14 5.36 9.61
C PHE A 223 6.93 6.66 9.52
N ALA A 224 8.27 6.60 9.55
CA ALA A 224 9.08 7.79 9.31
C ALA A 224 8.84 8.35 7.90
N VAL A 225 8.79 7.49 6.88
CA VAL A 225 8.52 7.89 5.49
C VAL A 225 7.08 8.36 5.30
N LEU A 226 6.10 7.66 5.89
CA LEU A 226 4.69 8.06 5.88
C LEU A 226 4.50 9.44 6.54
N ARG A 227 5.12 9.69 7.69
CA ARG A 227 5.08 10.99 8.36
C ARG A 227 5.65 12.10 7.47
N GLN A 228 6.77 11.87 6.83
CA GLN A 228 7.40 12.84 5.94
C GLN A 228 6.56 13.15 4.72
N LEU A 229 5.88 12.13 4.15
CA LEU A 229 4.90 12.35 3.09
C LEU A 229 3.76 13.24 3.57
N ILE A 230 3.15 12.89 4.73
CA ILE A 230 2.02 13.65 5.28
C ILE A 230 2.40 15.09 5.60
N ASP A 231 3.62 15.35 6.05
CA ASP A 231 4.10 16.71 6.31
C ASP A 231 4.10 17.58 5.05
N ARG A 232 4.35 16.99 3.86
CA ARG A 232 4.52 17.71 2.59
C ARG A 232 3.26 17.88 1.75
N ILE A 233 2.18 17.15 2.02
CA ILE A 233 0.96 17.17 1.19
C ILE A 233 -0.22 18.00 1.73
#